data_79edee7a064915f8b458050cd7c95f00
#
_entry.id   79edee7a064915f8b458050cd7c95f00
#
_cell.length_a   1.000
_cell.length_b   1.000
_cell.length_c   1.000
_cell.angle_alpha   90.00
_cell.angle_beta   90.00
_cell.angle_gamma   90.00
#
_symmetry.space_group_name_H-M   'P 1'
#
loop_
_entity.id
_entity.type
_entity.pdbx_description
1 polymer ?
#
loop_
_entity_poly.entity_id
_entity_poly.type
_entity_poly.pdbx_seq_one_letter_code
_entity_poly.pdbx_strand_id
1 'polypeptide(L)'
;MDESTPTRTDDETRLAELAEGLADGIVAALPGWVARCIAARSVGVMVDDAMVAAAGRSAAADVGPPVRRLLAADIDEQRTGPLALVRHAVAYPASVLSAAGVAPVERDADAVRLFPDDAYDLSPASFAELHPDLRGPGLEWGAAKAHVHRRRHGAHPGFPDSRG
;
A
#
# COMPACT_ATOMS: atom_id res chain seq x y z
N MET A 1 -1.55 -37.55 22.58
CA MET A 1 -2.77 -36.75 22.48
C MET A 1 -2.41 -35.38 22.12
N ASP A 2 -2.53 -35.16 20.86
CA ASP A 2 -2.19 -33.85 20.27
C ASP A 2 -3.26 -32.85 20.67
N GLU A 3 -2.92 -32.02 21.59
CA GLU A 3 -3.63 -30.76 21.70
C GLU A 3 -3.31 -29.97 20.46
N SER A 4 -4.14 -30.14 19.47
CA SER A 4 -4.12 -29.30 18.30
C SER A 4 -4.49 -27.88 18.73
N THR A 5 -3.49 -27.11 19.07
CA THR A 5 -3.55 -25.70 18.78
C THR A 5 -4.05 -25.59 17.35
N PRO A 6 -5.05 -24.73 17.04
CA PRO A 6 -5.48 -24.57 15.65
C PRO A 6 -4.26 -24.18 14.82
N THR A 7 -3.71 -25.18 14.17
CA THR A 7 -2.59 -25.02 13.27
C THR A 7 -3.10 -24.14 12.14
N ARG A 8 -2.44 -23.01 11.92
CA ARG A 8 -2.62 -22.23 10.71
C ARG A 8 -2.60 -23.20 9.55
N THR A 9 -3.58 -23.13 8.70
CA THR A 9 -3.56 -23.88 7.44
C THR A 9 -2.33 -23.44 6.64
N ASP A 10 -1.83 -24.32 5.77
CA ASP A 10 -0.70 -23.97 4.89
C ASP A 10 -0.99 -22.71 4.07
N ASP A 11 -2.23 -22.52 3.67
CA ASP A 11 -2.67 -21.33 2.94
C ASP A 11 -2.57 -20.06 3.77
N GLU A 12 -2.93 -20.12 5.05
CA GLU A 12 -2.81 -18.99 5.98
C GLU A 12 -1.35 -18.66 6.29
N THR A 13 -0.50 -19.68 6.41
CA THR A 13 0.94 -19.51 6.59
C THR A 13 1.55 -18.84 5.36
N ARG A 14 1.17 -19.29 4.18
CA ARG A 14 1.62 -18.69 2.92
C ARG A 14 1.16 -17.23 2.82
N LEU A 15 -0.10 -16.95 3.16
CA LEU A 15 -0.61 -15.58 3.16
C LEU A 15 0.19 -14.68 4.10
N ALA A 16 0.53 -15.16 5.30
CA ALA A 16 1.34 -14.41 6.26
C ALA A 16 2.74 -14.11 5.72
N GLU A 17 3.38 -15.09 5.06
CA GLU A 17 4.68 -14.92 4.43
C GLU A 17 4.64 -13.89 3.29
N LEU A 18 3.61 -13.97 2.45
CA LEU A 18 3.41 -13.02 1.36
C LEU A 18 3.14 -11.60 1.89
N ALA A 19 2.37 -11.48 2.98
CA ALA A 19 2.09 -10.21 3.63
C ALA A 19 3.38 -9.58 4.18
N GLU A 20 4.22 -10.36 4.84
CA GLU A 20 5.49 -9.89 5.38
C GLU A 20 6.45 -9.44 4.27
N GLY A 21 6.58 -10.25 3.22
CA GLY A 21 7.40 -9.90 2.05
C GLY A 21 6.91 -8.65 1.33
N LEU A 22 5.60 -8.50 1.18
CA LEU A 22 5.00 -7.30 0.58
C LEU A 22 5.23 -6.06 1.45
N ALA A 23 5.07 -6.17 2.76
CA ALA A 23 5.34 -5.08 3.70
C ALA A 23 6.81 -4.63 3.60
N ASP A 24 7.74 -5.57 3.62
CA ASP A 24 9.18 -5.28 3.47
C ASP A 24 9.47 -4.58 2.14
N GLY A 25 8.86 -5.06 1.06
CA GLY A 25 9.02 -4.46 -0.26
C GLY A 25 8.47 -3.05 -0.36
N ILE A 26 7.30 -2.79 0.23
CA ILE A 26 6.71 -1.45 0.28
C ILE A 26 7.61 -0.49 1.06
N VAL A 27 8.05 -0.86 2.25
CA VAL A 27 8.92 -0.04 3.09
C VAL A 27 10.23 0.29 2.37
N ALA A 28 10.83 -0.72 1.73
CA ALA A 28 12.07 -0.54 0.96
C ALA A 28 11.87 0.37 -0.27
N ALA A 29 10.69 0.35 -0.87
CA ALA A 29 10.39 1.13 -2.08
C ALA A 29 10.06 2.60 -1.79
N LEU A 30 9.56 2.93 -0.60
CA LEU A 30 9.07 4.26 -0.28
C LEU A 30 10.09 5.38 -0.49
N PRO A 31 11.35 5.28 -0.05
CA PRO A 31 12.32 6.36 -0.30
C PRO A 31 12.54 6.66 -1.78
N GLY A 32 12.69 5.64 -2.60
CA GLY A 32 12.85 5.80 -4.04
C GLY A 32 11.62 6.38 -4.73
N TRP A 33 10.43 5.96 -4.31
CA TRP A 33 9.18 6.52 -4.80
C TRP A 33 9.04 8.00 -4.44
N VAL A 34 9.33 8.38 -3.20
CA VAL A 34 9.34 9.80 -2.77
C VAL A 34 10.28 10.62 -3.65
N ALA A 35 11.49 10.14 -3.88
CA ALA A 35 12.46 10.83 -4.72
C ALA A 35 11.95 11.00 -6.17
N ARG A 36 11.33 9.98 -6.74
CA ARG A 36 10.76 10.06 -8.10
C ARG A 36 9.59 11.03 -8.18
N CYS A 37 8.72 11.06 -7.16
CA CYS A 37 7.61 12.02 -7.09
C CYS A 37 8.13 13.46 -7.09
N ILE A 38 9.14 13.74 -6.29
CA ILE A 38 9.76 15.06 -6.22
C ILE A 38 10.40 15.41 -7.57
N ALA A 39 11.17 14.51 -8.16
CA ALA A 39 11.83 14.73 -9.44
C ALA A 39 10.82 15.03 -10.56
N ALA A 40 9.70 14.32 -10.59
CA ALA A 40 8.66 14.49 -11.60
C ALA A 40 7.98 15.86 -11.56
N ARG A 41 7.91 16.49 -10.38
CA ARG A 41 7.21 17.77 -10.18
C ARG A 41 8.12 18.98 -9.98
N SER A 42 9.42 18.77 -9.87
CA SER A 42 10.40 19.83 -9.61
C SER A 42 11.24 20.20 -10.84
N VAL A 43 10.75 19.96 -12.03
CA VAL A 43 11.46 20.29 -13.27
C VAL A 43 11.75 21.79 -13.32
N GLY A 44 13.05 22.15 -13.44
CA GLY A 44 13.49 23.56 -13.46
C GLY A 44 13.55 24.23 -12.09
N VAL A 45 13.32 23.48 -11.01
CA VAL A 45 13.39 23.98 -9.64
C VAL A 45 14.50 23.24 -8.88
N MET A 46 15.34 23.99 -8.16
CA MET A 46 16.36 23.38 -7.31
C MET A 46 15.75 22.83 -6.03
N VAL A 47 15.97 21.54 -5.78
CA VAL A 47 15.55 20.86 -4.56
C VAL A 47 16.80 20.32 -3.85
N ASP A 48 16.84 20.50 -2.54
CA ASP A 48 17.93 20.02 -1.70
C ASP A 48 17.87 18.47 -1.58
N ASP A 49 18.92 17.80 -2.02
CA ASP A 49 19.01 16.32 -1.96
C ASP A 49 18.89 15.79 -0.53
N ALA A 50 19.37 16.53 0.46
CA ALA A 50 19.24 16.14 1.86
C ALA A 50 17.78 16.16 2.32
N MET A 51 16.98 17.10 1.84
CA MET A 51 15.54 17.16 2.12
C MET A 51 14.80 15.99 1.45
N VAL A 52 15.17 15.68 0.23
CA VAL A 52 14.58 14.51 -0.50
C VAL A 52 14.87 13.21 0.26
N ALA A 53 16.10 13.00 0.66
CA ALA A 53 16.49 11.81 1.42
C ALA A 53 15.79 11.73 2.77
N ALA A 54 15.69 12.84 3.49
CA ALA A 54 14.97 12.92 4.78
C ALA A 54 13.49 12.59 4.62
N ALA A 55 12.84 13.14 3.60
CA ALA A 55 11.44 12.87 3.30
C ALA A 55 11.21 11.38 3.00
N GLY A 56 12.10 10.76 2.25
CA GLY A 56 12.03 9.32 1.95
C GLY A 56 12.15 8.46 3.21
N ARG A 57 13.10 8.79 4.08
CA ARG A 57 13.25 8.08 5.37
C ARG A 57 12.03 8.26 6.28
N SER A 58 11.50 9.47 6.35
CA SER A 58 10.32 9.76 7.16
C SER A 58 9.09 9.01 6.63
N ALA A 59 8.89 8.96 5.33
CA ALA A 59 7.81 8.20 4.72
C ALA A 59 7.88 6.72 5.11
N ALA A 60 9.06 6.11 4.99
CA ALA A 60 9.26 4.71 5.36
C ALA A 60 9.05 4.48 6.86
N ALA A 61 9.52 5.38 7.71
CA ALA A 61 9.39 5.27 9.17
C ALA A 61 7.94 5.45 9.65
N ASP A 62 7.18 6.36 9.03
CA ASP A 62 5.84 6.71 9.50
C ASP A 62 4.75 5.86 8.84
N VAL A 63 4.91 5.50 7.57
CA VAL A 63 3.92 4.71 6.81
C VAL A 63 4.18 3.20 6.93
N GLY A 64 5.42 2.81 7.08
CA GLY A 64 5.82 1.40 7.16
C GLY A 64 5.11 0.61 8.26
N PRO A 65 5.16 1.04 9.54
CA PRO A 65 4.50 0.31 10.62
C PRO A 65 2.99 0.13 10.43
N PRO A 66 2.19 1.14 10.06
CA PRO A 66 0.76 0.94 9.77
C PRO A 66 0.49 -0.04 8.63
N VAL A 67 1.27 0.02 7.56
CA VAL A 67 1.14 -0.91 6.43
C VAL A 67 1.44 -2.34 6.90
N ARG A 68 2.50 -2.52 7.65
CA ARG A 68 2.89 -3.82 8.19
C ARG A 68 1.81 -4.40 9.11
N ARG A 69 1.24 -3.59 9.99
CA ARG A 69 0.12 -4.00 10.85
C ARG A 69 -1.12 -4.38 10.04
N LEU A 70 -1.46 -3.59 9.03
CA LEU A 70 -2.60 -3.88 8.18
C LEU A 70 -2.45 -5.22 7.45
N LEU A 71 -1.28 -5.47 6.87
CA LEU A 71 -1.03 -6.71 6.13
C LEU A 71 -1.00 -7.94 7.05
N ALA A 72 -0.60 -7.76 8.31
CA ALA A 72 -0.60 -8.82 9.32
C ALA A 72 -1.97 -9.04 9.97
N ALA A 73 -2.92 -8.11 9.81
CA ALA A 73 -4.24 -8.19 10.42
C ALA A 73 -5.07 -9.32 9.84
N ASP A 74 -6.08 -9.74 10.61
CA ASP A 74 -7.00 -10.77 10.15
C ASP A 74 -7.71 -10.32 8.87
N ILE A 75 -7.77 -11.20 7.91
CA ILE A 75 -8.36 -10.94 6.60
C ILE A 75 -9.82 -10.48 6.68
N ASP A 76 -10.57 -10.98 7.66
CA ASP A 76 -11.98 -10.67 7.81
C ASP A 76 -12.21 -9.29 8.43
N GLU A 77 -11.21 -8.74 9.09
CA GLU A 77 -11.26 -7.41 9.69
C GLU A 77 -10.80 -6.30 8.75
N GLN A 78 -10.18 -6.65 7.64
CA GLN A 78 -9.60 -5.68 6.71
C GLN A 78 -10.65 -5.05 5.81
N ARG A 79 -10.97 -3.80 6.06
CA ARG A 79 -11.81 -2.97 5.18
C ARG A 79 -10.97 -2.04 4.31
N THR A 80 -9.79 -1.68 4.77
CA THR A 80 -8.88 -0.77 4.09
C THR A 80 -7.78 -1.56 3.42
N GLY A 81 -7.51 -1.30 2.14
CA GLY A 81 -6.38 -1.91 1.46
C GLY A 81 -5.04 -1.26 1.83
N PRO A 82 -3.91 -1.97 1.70
CA PRO A 82 -2.60 -1.43 2.03
C PRO A 82 -2.22 -0.22 1.17
N LEU A 83 -2.68 -0.17 -0.07
CA LEU A 83 -2.42 0.95 -0.97
C LEU A 83 -3.05 2.26 -0.47
N ALA A 84 -4.21 2.18 0.19
CA ALA A 84 -4.86 3.35 0.81
C ALA A 84 -3.99 3.95 1.91
N LEU A 85 -3.32 3.11 2.71
CA LEU A 85 -2.36 3.59 3.71
C LEU A 85 -1.11 4.18 3.06
N VAL A 86 -0.61 3.57 2.01
CA VAL A 86 0.56 4.07 1.27
C VAL A 86 0.28 5.46 0.69
N ARG A 87 -0.94 5.75 0.30
CA ARG A 87 -1.33 7.08 -0.22
C ARG A 87 -1.12 8.20 0.79
N HIS A 88 -1.08 7.92 2.09
CA HIS A 88 -0.70 8.92 3.10
C HIS A 88 0.74 9.39 2.94
N ALA A 89 1.58 8.61 2.29
CA ALA A 89 2.97 8.98 2.03
C ALA A 89 3.13 10.16 1.06
N VAL A 90 2.08 10.55 0.33
CA VAL A 90 2.12 11.72 -0.57
C VAL A 90 2.45 13.02 0.17
N ALA A 91 2.16 13.10 1.46
CA ALA A 91 2.48 14.25 2.28
C ALA A 91 3.98 14.56 2.35
N TYR A 92 4.82 13.53 2.22
CA TYR A 92 6.27 13.69 2.32
C TYR A 92 6.88 14.36 1.08
N PRO A 93 6.67 13.85 -0.15
CA PRO A 93 7.12 14.58 -1.33
C PRO A 93 6.43 15.94 -1.48
N ALA A 94 5.14 16.05 -1.13
CA ALA A 94 4.41 17.31 -1.17
C ALA A 94 5.04 18.39 -0.29
N SER A 95 5.49 18.03 0.91
CA SER A 95 6.19 18.93 1.82
C SER A 95 7.48 19.48 1.22
N VAL A 96 8.27 18.64 0.59
CA VAL A 96 9.51 19.06 -0.08
C VAL A 96 9.22 19.97 -1.27
N LEU A 97 8.26 19.62 -2.11
CA LEU A 97 7.83 20.43 -3.26
C LEU A 97 7.33 21.80 -2.82
N SER A 98 6.49 21.85 -1.80
CA SER A 98 5.98 23.09 -1.23
C SER A 98 7.11 23.97 -0.68
N ALA A 99 8.05 23.39 0.06
CA ALA A 99 9.21 24.10 0.60
C ALA A 99 10.12 24.66 -0.51
N ALA A 100 10.19 24.00 -1.65
CA ALA A 100 10.95 24.43 -2.82
C ALA A 100 10.20 25.49 -3.67
N GLY A 101 8.97 25.82 -3.31
CA GLY A 101 8.17 26.81 -4.04
C GLY A 101 7.47 26.28 -5.29
N VAL A 102 7.37 24.95 -5.42
CA VAL A 102 6.63 24.32 -6.52
C VAL A 102 5.13 24.50 -6.28
N ALA A 103 4.43 25.07 -7.25
CA ALA A 103 2.99 25.26 -7.17
C ALA A 103 2.25 23.91 -7.30
N PRO A 104 1.12 23.71 -6.59
CA PRO A 104 0.24 22.58 -6.80
C PRO A 104 -0.21 22.47 -8.27
N VAL A 105 -0.45 21.23 -8.71
CA VAL A 105 -0.93 20.98 -10.06
C VAL A 105 -2.45 21.11 -10.15
N GLU A 106 -2.97 21.48 -11.32
CA GLU A 106 -4.41 21.40 -11.56
C GLU A 106 -4.85 19.95 -11.61
N ARG A 107 -5.95 19.67 -10.93
CA ARG A 107 -6.57 18.35 -10.90
C ARG A 107 -8.04 18.45 -11.26
N ASP A 108 -8.58 17.42 -11.90
CA ASP A 108 -10.01 17.36 -12.17
C ASP A 108 -10.85 17.23 -10.86
N ALA A 109 -12.15 17.44 -10.99
CA ALA A 109 -13.06 17.39 -9.84
C ALA A 109 -13.10 16.02 -9.17
N ASP A 110 -12.96 14.94 -9.92
CA ASP A 110 -12.93 13.58 -9.37
C ASP A 110 -11.67 13.32 -8.56
N ALA A 111 -10.51 13.77 -9.05
CA ALA A 111 -9.25 13.66 -8.34
C ALA A 111 -9.27 14.44 -7.02
N VAL A 112 -9.82 15.66 -7.02
CA VAL A 112 -9.98 16.48 -5.81
C VAL A 112 -10.90 15.80 -4.81
N ARG A 113 -11.99 15.20 -5.27
CA ARG A 113 -12.94 14.51 -4.41
C ARG A 113 -12.36 13.24 -3.80
N LEU A 114 -11.64 12.43 -4.58
CA LEU A 114 -11.11 11.14 -4.14
C LEU A 114 -9.84 11.30 -3.30
N PHE A 115 -9.01 12.28 -3.64
CA PHE A 115 -7.72 12.51 -3.00
C PHE A 115 -7.55 14.01 -2.68
N PRO A 116 -8.33 14.55 -1.74
CA PRO A 116 -8.35 15.99 -1.49
C PRO A 116 -7.01 16.57 -1.05
N ASP A 117 -6.19 15.77 -0.36
CA ASP A 117 -4.91 16.19 0.18
C ASP A 117 -3.74 16.01 -0.79
N ASP A 118 -3.99 15.44 -1.97
CA ASP A 118 -2.96 15.16 -2.97
C ASP A 118 -2.81 16.33 -3.97
N ALA A 119 -2.27 17.44 -3.47
CA ALA A 119 -2.17 18.69 -4.25
C ALA A 119 -1.27 18.58 -5.49
N TYR A 120 -0.36 17.61 -5.52
CA TYR A 120 0.59 17.41 -6.62
C TYR A 120 0.27 16.20 -7.48
N ASP A 121 -0.86 15.56 -7.27
CA ASP A 121 -1.31 14.37 -8.01
C ASP A 121 -0.26 13.24 -7.97
N LEU A 122 0.11 12.82 -6.77
CA LEU A 122 1.17 11.84 -6.53
C LEU A 122 0.67 10.48 -6.07
N SER A 123 -0.62 10.35 -5.74
CA SER A 123 -1.19 9.10 -5.20
C SER A 123 -0.96 7.92 -6.13
N PRO A 124 -0.32 6.84 -5.64
CA PRO A 124 -0.12 5.65 -6.46
C PRO A 124 -1.45 4.93 -6.69
N ALA A 125 -1.70 4.51 -7.93
CA ALA A 125 -2.87 3.73 -8.31
C ALA A 125 -2.64 2.22 -8.11
N SER A 126 -1.39 1.78 -8.06
CA SER A 126 -1.01 0.38 -7.92
C SER A 126 0.33 0.22 -7.21
N PHE A 127 0.61 -0.99 -6.76
CA PHE A 127 1.92 -1.31 -6.18
C PHE A 127 3.08 -1.13 -7.17
N ALA A 128 2.83 -1.36 -8.46
CA ALA A 128 3.83 -1.19 -9.51
C ALA A 128 4.30 0.26 -9.64
N GLU A 129 3.48 1.23 -9.26
CA GLU A 129 3.87 2.65 -9.24
C GLU A 129 4.83 2.99 -8.12
N LEU A 130 4.81 2.22 -7.02
CA LEU A 130 5.81 2.34 -5.96
C LEU A 130 7.15 1.77 -6.41
N HIS A 131 7.12 0.59 -6.99
CA HIS A 131 8.27 -0.08 -7.59
C HIS A 131 7.76 -1.21 -8.49
N PRO A 132 8.31 -1.37 -9.71
CA PRO A 132 7.88 -2.43 -10.63
C PRO A 132 7.92 -3.83 -10.02
N ASP A 133 8.90 -4.11 -9.16
CA ASP A 133 9.08 -5.41 -8.51
C ASP A 133 7.96 -5.77 -7.52
N LEU A 134 7.13 -4.80 -7.12
CA LEU A 134 6.01 -5.03 -6.21
C LEU A 134 4.75 -5.54 -6.92
N ARG A 135 4.71 -5.51 -8.24
CA ARG A 135 3.54 -5.97 -8.99
C ARG A 135 3.25 -7.44 -8.73
N GLY A 136 4.26 -8.30 -8.87
CA GLY A 136 4.12 -9.75 -8.63
C GLY A 136 3.71 -10.06 -7.19
N PRO A 137 4.50 -9.62 -6.18
CA PRO A 137 4.15 -9.81 -4.78
C PRO A 137 2.77 -9.26 -4.39
N GLY A 138 2.38 -8.11 -4.91
CA GLY A 138 1.07 -7.53 -4.67
C GLY A 138 -0.06 -8.39 -5.22
N LEU A 139 0.08 -8.92 -6.43
CA LEU A 139 -0.89 -9.83 -7.05
C LEU A 139 -0.97 -11.17 -6.31
N GLU A 140 0.16 -11.73 -5.93
CA GLU A 140 0.22 -13.00 -5.19
C GLU A 140 -0.45 -12.87 -3.81
N TRP A 141 -0.15 -11.79 -3.09
CA TRP A 141 -0.78 -11.51 -1.81
C TRP A 141 -2.30 -11.35 -1.96
N GLY A 142 -2.75 -10.58 -2.95
CA GLY A 142 -4.17 -10.35 -3.21
C GLY A 142 -4.90 -11.66 -3.56
N ALA A 143 -4.31 -12.50 -4.38
CA ALA A 143 -4.86 -13.81 -4.73
C ALA A 143 -4.92 -14.76 -3.54
N ALA A 144 -3.86 -14.81 -2.74
CA ALA A 144 -3.81 -15.64 -1.53
C ALA A 144 -4.83 -15.17 -0.48
N LYS A 145 -4.96 -13.86 -0.30
CA LYS A 145 -5.98 -13.27 0.57
C LYS A 145 -7.39 -13.65 0.15
N ALA A 146 -7.70 -13.51 -1.13
CA ALA A 146 -9.01 -13.89 -1.67
C ALA A 146 -9.29 -15.39 -1.49
N HIS A 147 -8.28 -16.22 -1.70
CA HIS A 147 -8.39 -17.67 -1.53
C HIS A 147 -8.69 -18.06 -0.07
N VAL A 148 -7.94 -17.52 0.89
CA VAL A 148 -8.17 -17.76 2.32
C VAL A 148 -9.55 -17.28 2.74
N HIS A 149 -9.94 -16.10 2.29
CA HIS A 149 -11.26 -15.55 2.59
C HIS A 149 -12.38 -16.44 2.06
N ARG A 150 -12.27 -16.93 0.84
CA ARG A 150 -13.26 -17.87 0.27
C ARG A 150 -13.31 -19.17 1.05
N ARG A 151 -12.18 -19.70 1.50
CA ARG A 151 -12.16 -20.93 2.31
C ARG A 151 -12.82 -20.76 3.66
N ARG A 152 -12.69 -19.60 4.28
CA ARG A 152 -13.34 -19.28 5.55
C ARG A 152 -14.86 -19.11 5.41
N HIS A 153 -15.30 -18.52 4.30
CA HIS A 153 -16.69 -18.09 4.10
C HIS A 153 -17.41 -18.84 2.98
N GLY A 154 -16.69 -19.42 2.04
CA GLY A 154 -17.24 -20.09 0.87
C GLY A 154 -17.77 -21.49 1.12
N ALA A 155 -17.48 -22.08 2.27
CA ALA A 155 -18.00 -23.36 2.70
C ALA A 155 -19.29 -23.19 3.49
N HIS A 156 -20.17 -22.30 3.10
CA HIS A 156 -21.50 -22.24 3.66
C HIS A 156 -22.29 -23.45 3.14
N PRO A 157 -22.57 -24.46 4.00
CA PRO A 157 -23.44 -25.55 3.63
C PRO A 157 -24.89 -25.06 3.62
N GLY A 158 -25.21 -24.11 2.80
CA GLY A 158 -26.52 -23.54 2.94
C GLY A 158 -26.91 -22.56 1.87
N PHE A 159 -26.19 -22.52 0.79
CA PHE A 159 -26.81 -22.01 -0.42
C PHE A 159 -27.75 -23.09 -0.89
N PRO A 160 -29.06 -22.94 -0.64
CA PRO A 160 -29.99 -23.80 -1.33
C PRO A 160 -29.71 -23.57 -2.79
N ASP A 161 -29.33 -24.62 -3.44
CA ASP A 161 -29.37 -24.68 -4.88
C ASP A 161 -30.75 -24.14 -5.25
N SER A 162 -30.80 -22.95 -5.81
CA SER A 162 -32.03 -22.33 -6.25
C SER A 162 -32.51 -22.99 -7.55
N ARG A 163 -32.55 -24.29 -7.52
CA ARG A 163 -33.19 -25.07 -8.55
C ARG A 163 -34.47 -25.64 -7.94
N GLY A 164 -35.38 -24.73 -7.79
CA GLY A 164 -36.73 -25.16 -7.68
C GLY A 164 -37.26 -25.39 -9.06
#